data_6893ad5e10e1345a7fbbd36a5c1c3a6e
#
_entry.id   6893ad5e10e1345a7fbbd36a5c1c3a6e
#
_cell.length_a   1.000
_cell.length_b   1.000
_cell.length_c   1.000
_cell.angle_alpha   90.00
_cell.angle_beta   90.00
_cell.angle_gamma   90.00
#
_symmetry.space_group_name_H-M   'P 1'
#
loop_
_entity.id
_entity.type
_entity.pdbx_description
1 polymer ?
#
loop_
_entity_poly.entity_id
_entity_poly.type
_entity_poly.pdbx_seq_one_letter_code
_entity_poly.pdbx_strand_id
1 'polypeptide(L)'
;MERKYYEAYDDRYRQVHSQNLQWFYDDPSPVVTQTIEEFGISRQDLILELGCGEGRDAYPLLSQGYGLLATDISQEAIAFARKKWPGFADRFAILDCVAGDIPEKFDFIYAVAVVHMLVEDGDRDGFYAFIRKHLNPGGIGLICTMGDGEIERKSDIRTAFELQERTHEQTGTQMKIAGTSCRMVNFDTFRKELERNGLIIVKEGMTSAPPDFSMLMYAVVKEKV
;
A
#
# COMPACT_ATOMS: atom_id res chain seq x y z
N MET A 1 13.18 14.94 -14.55
CA MET A 1 11.77 14.95 -14.08
C MET A 1 11.77 15.43 -12.64
N GLU A 2 10.84 16.26 -12.25
CA GLU A 2 10.69 16.68 -10.86
C GLU A 2 10.18 15.49 -10.03
N ARG A 3 10.78 15.28 -8.84
CA ARG A 3 10.39 14.19 -7.94
C ARG A 3 8.97 14.42 -7.42
N LYS A 4 8.19 13.35 -7.39
CA LYS A 4 6.86 13.38 -6.80
C LYS A 4 6.97 13.38 -5.27
N TYR A 5 6.10 14.09 -4.57
CA TYR A 5 6.14 14.19 -3.10
C TYR A 5 6.02 12.83 -2.40
N TYR A 6 5.29 11.87 -2.99
CA TYR A 6 5.16 10.52 -2.43
C TYR A 6 6.43 9.66 -2.61
N GLU A 7 7.39 10.07 -3.47
CA GLU A 7 8.71 9.44 -3.52
C GLU A 7 9.58 9.74 -2.27
N ALA A 8 9.13 10.61 -1.37
CA ALA A 8 9.80 10.84 -0.09
C ALA A 8 9.84 9.58 0.79
N TYR A 9 8.98 8.60 0.54
CA TYR A 9 9.06 7.29 1.19
C TYR A 9 10.33 6.51 0.83
N ASP A 10 10.86 6.65 -0.39
CA ASP A 10 12.16 6.06 -0.75
C ASP A 10 13.30 6.65 0.09
N ASP A 11 13.30 7.97 0.31
CA ASP A 11 14.27 8.61 1.20
C ASP A 11 14.13 8.12 2.65
N ARG A 12 12.91 7.94 3.13
CA ARG A 12 12.64 7.40 4.47
C ARG A 12 13.21 5.99 4.61
N TYR A 13 12.91 5.07 3.70
CA TYR A 13 13.46 3.71 3.72
C TYR A 13 14.99 3.73 3.71
N ARG A 14 15.60 4.52 2.83
CA ARG A 14 17.06 4.65 2.75
C ARG A 14 17.68 5.13 4.07
N GLN A 15 17.05 6.10 4.74
CA GLN A 15 17.50 6.63 6.02
C GLN A 15 17.41 5.60 7.14
N VAL A 16 16.37 4.77 7.15
CA VAL A 16 16.17 3.70 8.12
C VAL A 16 17.15 2.54 7.86
N HIS A 17 17.20 2.06 6.61
CA HIS A 17 18.07 0.93 6.24
C HIS A 17 19.56 1.26 6.38
N SER A 18 19.97 2.53 6.21
CA SER A 18 21.36 2.95 6.45
C SER A 18 21.82 2.75 7.91
N GLN A 19 20.88 2.62 8.83
CA GLN A 19 21.13 2.32 10.24
C GLN A 19 20.97 0.83 10.57
N ASN A 20 20.85 -0.04 9.57
CA ASN A 20 20.55 -1.47 9.70
C ASN A 20 19.24 -1.73 10.45
N LEU A 21 18.26 -0.86 10.29
CA LEU A 21 16.94 -0.98 10.87
C LEU A 21 15.93 -1.30 9.76
N GLN A 22 14.79 -1.87 10.15
CA GLN A 22 13.61 -2.12 9.33
C GLN A 22 12.51 -1.14 9.77
N TRP A 23 11.73 -0.57 8.82
CA TRP A 23 10.73 0.43 9.18
C TRP A 23 9.49 -0.21 9.81
N PHE A 24 8.92 -1.24 9.17
CA PHE A 24 7.72 -1.91 9.66
C PHE A 24 8.02 -3.22 10.40
N TYR A 25 7.10 -3.67 11.23
CA TYR A 25 7.11 -5.03 11.77
C TYR A 25 6.75 -6.05 10.67
N ASP A 26 7.04 -7.33 10.91
CA ASP A 26 6.79 -8.41 9.94
C ASP A 26 5.40 -9.06 10.11
N ASP A 27 4.59 -8.57 11.05
CA ASP A 27 3.25 -9.10 11.30
C ASP A 27 2.31 -8.73 10.15
N PRO A 28 1.74 -9.73 9.44
CA PRO A 28 0.90 -9.46 8.29
C PRO A 28 -0.43 -8.80 8.68
N SER A 29 -0.99 -8.03 7.77
CA SER A 29 -2.27 -7.37 7.95
C SER A 29 -3.43 -8.38 7.94
N PRO A 30 -4.18 -8.57 9.04
CA PRO A 30 -5.21 -9.60 9.11
C PRO A 30 -6.30 -9.46 8.04
N VAL A 31 -6.61 -8.23 7.63
CA VAL A 31 -7.63 -7.95 6.62
C VAL A 31 -7.31 -8.57 5.25
N VAL A 32 -6.03 -8.76 4.92
CA VAL A 32 -5.62 -9.38 3.64
C VAL A 32 -6.01 -10.86 3.65
N THR A 33 -5.62 -11.61 4.68
CA THR A 33 -5.96 -13.03 4.80
C THR A 33 -7.46 -13.25 4.95
N GLN A 34 -8.14 -12.42 5.74
CA GLN A 34 -9.60 -12.45 5.87
C GLN A 34 -10.31 -12.22 4.52
N THR A 35 -9.81 -11.29 3.70
CA THR A 35 -10.38 -11.05 2.37
C THR A 35 -10.14 -12.22 1.44
N ILE A 36 -8.94 -12.81 1.45
CA ILE A 36 -8.62 -14.02 0.68
C ILE A 36 -9.59 -15.16 1.02
N GLU A 37 -9.80 -15.43 2.30
CA GLU A 37 -10.70 -16.50 2.78
C GLU A 37 -12.17 -16.21 2.41
N GLU A 38 -12.65 -15.00 2.68
CA GLU A 38 -14.05 -14.62 2.48
C GLU A 38 -14.47 -14.60 1.00
N PHE A 39 -13.56 -14.17 0.12
CA PHE A 39 -13.84 -14.09 -1.32
C PHE A 39 -13.31 -15.28 -2.11
N GLY A 40 -12.74 -16.29 -1.43
CA GLY A 40 -12.33 -17.54 -2.03
C GLY A 40 -11.13 -17.41 -2.99
N ILE A 41 -10.23 -16.45 -2.74
CA ILE A 41 -9.01 -16.28 -3.55
C ILE A 41 -8.11 -17.50 -3.37
N SER A 42 -7.78 -18.14 -4.48
CA SER A 42 -7.03 -19.39 -4.51
C SER A 42 -5.57 -19.19 -4.92
N ARG A 43 -4.76 -20.25 -4.82
CA ARG A 43 -3.36 -20.22 -5.27
C ARG A 43 -3.19 -20.18 -6.79
N GLN A 44 -4.25 -20.42 -7.55
CA GLN A 44 -4.29 -20.29 -9.01
C GLN A 44 -4.56 -18.86 -9.46
N ASP A 45 -5.08 -18.02 -8.57
CA ASP A 45 -5.41 -16.64 -8.87
C ASP A 45 -4.15 -15.78 -8.90
N LEU A 46 -4.12 -14.81 -9.81
CA LEU A 46 -3.05 -13.83 -9.90
C LEU A 46 -3.31 -12.68 -8.92
N ILE A 47 -2.33 -12.44 -8.07
CA ILE A 47 -2.42 -11.41 -7.01
C ILE A 47 -1.39 -10.32 -7.25
N LEU A 48 -1.82 -9.06 -7.07
CA LEU A 48 -0.94 -7.89 -7.07
C LEU A 48 -1.02 -7.17 -5.73
N GLU A 49 0.12 -6.91 -5.12
CA GLU A 49 0.23 -5.98 -4.01
C GLU A 49 0.80 -4.64 -4.48
N LEU A 50 0.12 -3.54 -4.15
CA LEU A 50 0.58 -2.19 -4.39
C LEU A 50 1.10 -1.59 -3.09
N GLY A 51 2.35 -1.08 -3.10
CA GLY A 51 3.01 -0.51 -1.93
C GLY A 51 3.42 -1.57 -0.90
N CYS A 52 4.10 -2.62 -1.35
CA CYS A 52 4.50 -3.75 -0.49
C CYS A 52 5.57 -3.39 0.56
N GLY A 53 6.23 -2.23 0.41
CA GLY A 53 7.32 -1.83 1.29
C GLY A 53 8.40 -2.91 1.43
N GLU A 54 8.67 -3.31 2.66
CA GLU A 54 9.67 -4.33 3.03
C GLU A 54 9.14 -5.77 2.90
N GLY A 55 7.93 -5.97 2.36
CA GLY A 55 7.35 -7.28 2.06
C GLY A 55 6.56 -7.93 3.21
N ARG A 56 6.05 -7.14 4.16
CA ARG A 56 5.31 -7.61 5.34
C ARG A 56 4.12 -8.51 4.98
N ASP A 57 3.27 -8.06 4.06
CA ASP A 57 2.07 -8.79 3.65
C ASP A 57 2.37 -9.79 2.51
N ALA A 58 3.37 -9.47 1.65
CA ALA A 58 3.78 -10.32 0.54
C ALA A 58 4.38 -11.66 0.97
N TYR A 59 5.33 -11.63 1.91
CA TYR A 59 6.09 -12.83 2.27
C TYR A 59 5.22 -13.99 2.77
N PRO A 60 4.27 -13.79 3.68
CA PRO A 60 3.39 -14.88 4.13
C PRO A 60 2.59 -15.53 3.00
N LEU A 61 2.08 -14.75 2.04
CA LEU A 61 1.33 -15.26 0.89
C LEU A 61 2.24 -16.02 -0.08
N LEU A 62 3.41 -15.47 -0.40
CA LEU A 62 4.41 -16.14 -1.23
C LEU A 62 4.85 -17.47 -0.61
N SER A 63 5.08 -17.51 0.71
CA SER A 63 5.47 -18.71 1.45
C SER A 63 4.38 -19.79 1.43
N GLN A 64 3.12 -19.40 1.30
CA GLN A 64 1.98 -20.29 1.17
C GLN A 64 1.70 -20.72 -0.28
N GLY A 65 2.51 -20.24 -1.25
CA GLY A 65 2.42 -20.61 -2.66
C GLY A 65 1.39 -19.84 -3.48
N TYR A 66 0.98 -18.65 -3.04
CA TYR A 66 0.14 -17.77 -3.85
C TYR A 66 0.91 -17.16 -5.01
N GLY A 67 0.24 -16.98 -6.15
CA GLY A 67 0.78 -16.33 -7.36
C GLY A 67 0.83 -14.81 -7.22
N LEU A 68 1.65 -14.28 -6.30
CA LEU A 68 1.73 -12.85 -5.95
C LEU A 68 2.88 -12.15 -6.65
N LEU A 69 2.61 -10.96 -7.21
CA LEU A 69 3.58 -9.93 -7.55
C LEU A 69 3.46 -8.79 -6.53
N ALA A 70 4.52 -8.51 -5.79
CA ALA A 70 4.59 -7.46 -4.79
C ALA A 70 5.33 -6.23 -5.36
N THR A 71 4.70 -5.06 -5.31
CA THR A 71 5.26 -3.85 -5.94
C THR A 71 5.30 -2.66 -5.01
N ASP A 72 6.31 -1.83 -5.20
CA ASP A 72 6.45 -0.54 -4.52
C ASP A 72 7.15 0.46 -5.44
N ILE A 73 6.88 1.75 -5.28
CA ILE A 73 7.60 2.80 -5.99
C ILE A 73 9.03 2.97 -5.46
N SER A 74 9.27 2.64 -4.20
CA SER A 74 10.57 2.76 -3.54
C SER A 74 11.54 1.68 -4.02
N GLN A 75 12.59 2.12 -4.69
CA GLN A 75 13.71 1.23 -5.07
C GLN A 75 14.40 0.64 -3.84
N GLU A 76 14.51 1.43 -2.78
CA GLU A 76 15.13 1.03 -1.53
C GLU A 76 14.34 -0.08 -0.81
N ALA A 77 13.01 0.08 -0.72
CA ALA A 77 12.14 -0.94 -0.14
C ALA A 77 12.22 -2.26 -0.92
N ILE A 78 12.15 -2.19 -2.26
CA ILE A 78 12.25 -3.38 -3.12
C ILE A 78 13.63 -4.05 -2.99
N ALA A 79 14.71 -3.27 -2.94
CA ALA A 79 16.06 -3.83 -2.76
C ALA A 79 16.17 -4.54 -1.39
N PHE A 80 15.60 -3.95 -0.34
CA PHE A 80 15.55 -4.54 0.99
C PHE A 80 14.73 -5.83 1.00
N ALA A 81 13.51 -5.82 0.45
CA ALA A 81 12.63 -7.00 0.39
C ALA A 81 13.29 -8.16 -0.37
N ARG A 82 13.91 -7.89 -1.52
CA ARG A 82 14.66 -8.89 -2.30
C ARG A 82 15.83 -9.51 -1.52
N LYS A 83 16.54 -8.69 -0.75
CA LYS A 83 17.65 -9.15 0.11
C LYS A 83 17.14 -9.97 1.30
N LYS A 84 16.03 -9.55 1.90
CA LYS A 84 15.39 -10.20 3.06
C LYS A 84 14.78 -11.55 2.68
N TRP A 85 14.18 -11.62 1.50
CA TRP A 85 13.43 -12.77 1.00
C TRP A 85 14.02 -13.32 -0.32
N PRO A 86 15.29 -13.82 -0.34
CA PRO A 86 16.01 -14.15 -1.57
C PRO A 86 15.34 -15.25 -2.40
N GLY A 87 14.57 -16.17 -1.77
CA GLY A 87 13.81 -17.20 -2.48
C GLY A 87 12.62 -16.67 -3.29
N PHE A 88 12.25 -15.40 -3.09
CA PHE A 88 11.14 -14.73 -3.77
C PHE A 88 11.57 -13.40 -4.41
N ALA A 89 12.88 -13.20 -4.62
CA ALA A 89 13.40 -11.92 -5.10
C ALA A 89 12.81 -11.49 -6.45
N ASP A 90 12.44 -12.42 -7.31
CA ASP A 90 11.78 -12.21 -8.60
C ASP A 90 10.31 -11.80 -8.48
N ARG A 91 9.73 -11.92 -7.28
CA ARG A 91 8.34 -11.54 -6.96
C ARG A 91 8.20 -10.10 -6.47
N PHE A 92 9.29 -9.39 -6.28
CA PHE A 92 9.29 -7.99 -5.87
C PHE A 92 9.71 -7.10 -7.04
N ALA A 93 8.90 -6.11 -7.41
CA ALA A 93 9.16 -5.23 -8.54
C ALA A 93 8.90 -3.75 -8.22
N ILE A 94 9.63 -2.86 -8.92
CA ILE A 94 9.40 -1.42 -8.81
C ILE A 94 8.22 -1.05 -9.71
N LEU A 95 7.22 -0.37 -9.14
CA LEU A 95 6.05 0.10 -9.85
C LEU A 95 5.50 1.37 -9.22
N ASP A 96 5.31 2.41 -10.02
CA ASP A 96 4.50 3.56 -9.66
C ASP A 96 3.04 3.25 -10.04
N CYS A 97 2.22 2.92 -9.05
CA CYS A 97 0.80 2.61 -9.26
C CYS A 97 -0.09 3.85 -9.52
N VAL A 98 0.50 5.05 -9.56
CA VAL A 98 -0.20 6.29 -9.91
C VAL A 98 -0.01 6.64 -11.39
N ALA A 99 1.23 6.56 -11.88
CA ALA A 99 1.61 7.00 -13.21
C ALA A 99 2.19 5.89 -14.11
N GLY A 100 2.47 4.72 -13.54
CA GLY A 100 3.00 3.57 -14.26
C GLY A 100 1.92 2.68 -14.87
N ASP A 101 2.35 1.62 -15.53
CA ASP A 101 1.49 0.62 -16.16
C ASP A 101 2.18 -0.75 -16.17
N ILE A 102 1.39 -1.82 -16.23
CA ILE A 102 1.85 -3.20 -16.39
C ILE A 102 0.91 -3.91 -17.37
N PRO A 103 1.40 -4.91 -18.13
CA PRO A 103 0.55 -5.57 -19.12
C PRO A 103 -0.45 -6.57 -18.53
N GLU A 104 -0.18 -7.07 -17.32
CA GLU A 104 -0.97 -8.10 -16.67
C GLU A 104 -2.25 -7.55 -16.04
N LYS A 105 -3.24 -8.43 -15.89
CA LYS A 105 -4.42 -8.25 -15.05
C LYS A 105 -4.45 -9.29 -13.94
N PHE A 106 -5.15 -8.97 -12.84
CA PHE A 106 -5.12 -9.73 -11.61
C PHE A 106 -6.53 -10.04 -11.12
N ASP A 107 -6.66 -11.18 -10.45
CA ASP A 107 -7.91 -11.60 -9.83
C ASP A 107 -8.10 -10.94 -8.46
N PHE A 108 -6.99 -10.63 -7.80
CA PHE A 108 -6.97 -9.88 -6.55
C PHE A 108 -5.88 -8.81 -6.57
N ILE A 109 -6.26 -7.55 -6.32
CA ILE A 109 -5.32 -6.44 -6.13
C ILE A 109 -5.52 -5.90 -4.73
N TYR A 110 -4.45 -5.80 -3.93
CA TYR A 110 -4.57 -5.18 -2.61
C TYR A 110 -3.52 -4.12 -2.36
N ALA A 111 -3.89 -3.16 -1.51
CA ALA A 111 -3.03 -2.08 -1.04
C ALA A 111 -3.35 -1.78 0.42
N VAL A 112 -2.38 -1.98 1.31
CA VAL A 112 -2.53 -1.69 2.73
C VAL A 112 -1.68 -0.48 3.09
N ALA A 113 -2.33 0.57 3.58
CA ALA A 113 -1.68 1.81 4.00
C ALA A 113 -0.86 2.49 2.87
N VAL A 114 -1.46 2.59 1.67
CA VAL A 114 -0.85 3.25 0.49
C VAL A 114 -1.57 4.54 0.14
N VAL A 115 -2.89 4.50 -0.12
CA VAL A 115 -3.61 5.65 -0.69
C VAL A 115 -3.60 6.88 0.22
N HIS A 116 -3.41 6.73 1.53
CA HIS A 116 -3.24 7.86 2.43
C HIS A 116 -1.94 8.64 2.18
N MET A 117 -0.96 8.06 1.52
CA MET A 117 0.28 8.73 1.13
C MET A 117 0.06 9.71 -0.02
N LEU A 118 -1.01 9.52 -0.81
CA LEU A 118 -1.39 10.36 -1.94
C LEU A 118 -2.28 11.50 -1.46
N VAL A 119 -1.75 12.74 -1.56
CA VAL A 119 -2.43 13.94 -1.05
C VAL A 119 -3.27 14.61 -2.11
N GLU A 120 -2.80 14.67 -3.36
CA GLU A 120 -3.49 15.34 -4.46
C GLU A 120 -4.60 14.44 -5.05
N ASP A 121 -5.72 15.06 -5.42
CA ASP A 121 -6.87 14.31 -5.98
C ASP A 121 -6.50 13.55 -7.24
N GLY A 122 -5.69 14.16 -8.13
CA GLY A 122 -5.26 13.52 -9.37
C GLY A 122 -4.41 12.26 -9.15
N ASP A 123 -3.55 12.25 -8.13
CA ASP A 123 -2.72 11.07 -7.79
C ASP A 123 -3.59 9.96 -7.20
N ARG A 124 -4.57 10.31 -6.36
CA ARG A 124 -5.56 9.35 -5.82
C ARG A 124 -6.43 8.76 -6.94
N ASP A 125 -6.89 9.59 -7.86
CA ASP A 125 -7.66 9.12 -9.02
C ASP A 125 -6.81 8.21 -9.91
N GLY A 126 -5.52 8.52 -10.12
CA GLY A 126 -4.57 7.66 -10.83
C GLY A 126 -4.44 6.28 -10.17
N PHE A 127 -4.29 6.23 -8.84
CA PHE A 127 -4.23 5.00 -8.07
C PHE A 127 -5.50 4.14 -8.21
N TYR A 128 -6.68 4.72 -8.07
CA TYR A 128 -7.94 3.98 -8.22
C TYR A 128 -8.17 3.51 -9.65
N ALA A 129 -7.82 4.36 -10.64
CA ALA A 129 -7.90 4.01 -12.06
C ALA A 129 -6.95 2.87 -12.41
N PHE A 130 -5.73 2.82 -11.81
CA PHE A 130 -4.80 1.71 -11.95
C PHE A 130 -5.43 0.40 -11.47
N ILE A 131 -6.00 0.37 -10.26
CA ILE A 131 -6.67 -0.82 -9.71
C ILE A 131 -7.78 -1.28 -10.67
N ARG A 132 -8.69 -0.38 -11.07
CA ARG A 132 -9.77 -0.72 -11.99
C ARG A 132 -9.27 -1.30 -13.31
N LYS A 133 -8.24 -0.68 -13.90
CA LYS A 133 -7.67 -1.10 -15.19
C LYS A 133 -7.09 -2.52 -15.16
N HIS A 134 -6.46 -2.88 -14.04
CA HIS A 134 -5.72 -4.13 -13.91
C HIS A 134 -6.50 -5.24 -13.19
N LEU A 135 -7.75 -5.01 -12.78
CA LEU A 135 -8.62 -6.09 -12.35
C LEU A 135 -9.09 -6.95 -13.53
N ASN A 136 -9.05 -8.27 -13.36
CA ASN A 136 -9.74 -9.21 -14.25
C ASN A 136 -11.27 -9.02 -14.13
N PRO A 137 -12.04 -9.36 -15.15
CA PRO A 137 -13.49 -9.44 -15.02
C PRO A 137 -13.89 -10.35 -13.84
N GLY A 138 -14.61 -9.78 -12.86
CA GLY A 138 -14.98 -10.51 -11.64
C GLY A 138 -13.93 -10.47 -10.51
N GLY A 139 -12.74 -9.97 -10.79
CA GLY A 139 -11.69 -9.75 -9.78
C GLY A 139 -12.09 -8.73 -8.71
N ILE A 140 -11.39 -8.74 -7.60
CA ILE A 140 -11.64 -7.83 -6.47
C ILE A 140 -10.40 -7.01 -6.10
N GLY A 141 -10.64 -5.81 -5.57
CA GLY A 141 -9.61 -4.96 -4.96
C GLY A 141 -9.85 -4.83 -3.46
N LEU A 142 -8.79 -4.85 -2.65
CA LEU A 142 -8.82 -4.48 -1.24
C LEU A 142 -7.97 -3.23 -1.05
N ILE A 143 -8.57 -2.15 -0.55
CA ILE A 143 -7.90 -0.88 -0.34
C ILE A 143 -8.04 -0.50 1.14
N CYS A 144 -6.90 -0.43 1.84
CA CYS A 144 -6.84 0.00 3.24
C CYS A 144 -6.11 1.33 3.34
N THR A 145 -6.68 2.27 4.09
CA THR A 145 -6.15 3.62 4.26
C THR A 145 -6.18 4.05 5.72
N MET A 146 -5.21 4.86 6.13
CA MET A 146 -5.25 5.48 7.45
C MET A 146 -6.50 6.35 7.60
N GLY A 147 -7.14 6.26 8.76
CA GLY A 147 -8.29 7.07 9.13
C GLY A 147 -9.16 6.38 10.17
N ASP A 148 -9.92 7.17 10.90
CA ASP A 148 -10.92 6.72 11.88
C ASP A 148 -12.35 6.69 11.29
N GLY A 149 -12.48 7.05 10.01
CA GLY A 149 -13.75 7.12 9.30
C GLY A 149 -14.48 8.45 9.40
N GLU A 150 -13.99 9.38 10.23
CA GLU A 150 -14.65 10.67 10.51
C GLU A 150 -13.77 11.87 10.16
N ILE A 151 -12.48 11.84 10.53
CA ILE A 151 -11.56 12.97 10.42
C ILE A 151 -10.98 13.09 9.02
N GLU A 152 -11.00 14.31 8.47
CA GLU A 152 -10.29 14.65 7.24
C GLU A 152 -9.13 15.60 7.53
N ARG A 153 -7.94 15.26 7.05
CA ARG A 153 -6.77 16.12 7.08
C ARG A 153 -5.78 15.75 5.99
N LYS A 154 -4.98 16.73 5.58
CA LYS A 154 -3.86 16.50 4.66
C LYS A 154 -2.62 17.28 5.08
N SER A 155 -1.45 16.71 4.82
CA SER A 155 -0.17 17.37 5.01
C SER A 155 0.13 18.34 3.86
N ASP A 156 1.05 19.27 4.10
CA ASP A 156 1.63 20.09 3.03
C ASP A 156 2.66 19.26 2.27
N ILE A 157 2.40 18.97 0.99
CA ILE A 157 3.29 18.16 0.14
C ILE A 157 4.69 18.77 -0.04
N ARG A 158 4.83 20.10 0.13
CA ARG A 158 6.13 20.81 0.02
C ARG A 158 7.12 20.37 1.10
N THR A 159 6.63 19.89 2.23
CA THR A 159 7.44 19.44 3.37
C THR A 159 7.74 17.94 3.36
N ALA A 160 7.29 17.20 2.34
CA ALA A 160 7.40 15.75 2.31
C ALA A 160 8.85 15.24 2.42
N PHE A 161 9.80 15.96 1.83
CA PHE A 161 11.23 15.63 1.86
C PHE A 161 11.99 16.25 3.04
N GLU A 162 11.37 17.10 3.85
CA GLU A 162 11.99 17.69 5.02
C GLU A 162 12.29 16.65 6.08
N LEU A 163 13.48 16.74 6.68
CA LEU A 163 13.87 15.82 7.74
C LEU A 163 13.12 16.13 9.03
N GLN A 164 12.50 15.12 9.60
CA GLN A 164 11.82 15.17 10.90
C GLN A 164 12.47 14.22 11.88
N GLU A 165 12.52 14.61 13.15
CA GLU A 165 12.93 13.69 14.21
C GLU A 165 11.81 12.68 14.49
N ARG A 166 12.17 11.40 14.47
CA ARG A 166 11.28 10.28 14.76
C ARG A 166 11.97 9.28 15.67
N THR A 167 11.19 8.66 16.52
CA THR A 167 11.65 7.51 17.30
C THR A 167 11.29 6.25 16.53
N HIS A 168 12.27 5.39 16.28
CA HIS A 168 12.03 4.07 15.71
C HIS A 168 11.33 3.20 16.74
N GLU A 169 10.11 2.75 16.44
CA GLU A 169 9.23 2.11 17.44
C GLU A 169 9.80 0.80 17.99
N GLN A 170 10.48 0.01 17.15
CA GLN A 170 11.02 -1.29 17.57
C GLN A 170 12.25 -1.18 18.47
N THR A 171 13.08 -0.15 18.29
CA THR A 171 14.38 -0.05 18.97
C THR A 171 14.49 1.15 19.89
N GLY A 172 13.57 2.10 19.85
CA GLY A 172 13.67 3.38 20.57
C GLY A 172 14.72 4.35 20.01
N THR A 173 15.38 4.03 18.90
CA THR A 173 16.42 4.86 18.29
C THR A 173 15.85 6.16 17.75
N GLN A 174 16.47 7.29 18.12
CA GLN A 174 16.14 8.60 17.55
C GLN A 174 16.80 8.73 16.18
N MET A 175 16.02 9.13 15.17
CA MET A 175 16.50 9.28 13.80
C MET A 175 15.90 10.50 13.12
N LYS A 176 16.63 11.02 12.14
CA LYS A 176 16.13 12.08 11.23
C LYS A 176 15.78 11.43 9.90
N ILE A 177 14.50 11.44 9.57
CA ILE A 177 13.96 10.80 8.36
C ILE A 177 13.02 11.74 7.63
N ALA A 178 12.80 11.51 6.35
CA ALA A 178 11.86 12.27 5.53
C ALA A 178 10.46 12.28 6.16
N GLY A 179 9.83 13.45 6.18
CA GLY A 179 8.52 13.68 6.77
C GLY A 179 7.41 12.87 6.09
N THR A 180 7.56 12.68 4.76
CA THR A 180 6.57 12.07 3.87
C THR A 180 5.24 12.84 3.82
N SER A 181 4.24 12.28 3.20
CA SER A 181 2.93 12.89 3.01
C SER A 181 1.83 12.01 3.59
N CYS A 182 0.73 12.65 3.98
CA CYS A 182 -0.44 11.93 4.50
C CYS A 182 -1.72 12.71 4.21
N ARG A 183 -2.73 12.01 3.69
CA ARG A 183 -4.10 12.49 3.58
C ARG A 183 -5.04 11.44 4.16
N MET A 184 -5.69 11.78 5.26
CA MET A 184 -6.79 11.03 5.84
C MET A 184 -8.10 11.59 5.31
N VAL A 185 -9.03 10.72 4.99
CA VAL A 185 -10.38 11.05 4.55
C VAL A 185 -11.39 10.31 5.41
N ASN A 186 -12.63 10.82 5.50
CA ASN A 186 -13.72 10.10 6.13
C ASN A 186 -14.33 9.06 5.17
N PHE A 187 -15.25 8.22 5.66
CA PHE A 187 -15.91 7.20 4.83
C PHE A 187 -16.68 7.81 3.65
N ASP A 188 -17.35 8.94 3.81
CA ASP A 188 -18.13 9.56 2.74
C ASP A 188 -17.22 10.02 1.58
N THR A 189 -16.09 10.61 1.89
CA THR A 189 -15.09 10.99 0.88
C THR A 189 -14.47 9.76 0.25
N PHE A 190 -14.13 8.73 1.03
CA PHE A 190 -13.56 7.49 0.51
C PHE A 190 -14.50 6.79 -0.47
N ARG A 191 -15.81 6.68 -0.13
CA ARG A 191 -16.84 6.12 -1.03
C ARG A 191 -16.97 6.92 -2.33
N LYS A 192 -17.01 8.26 -2.24
CA LYS A 192 -17.07 9.13 -3.41
C LYS A 192 -15.87 9.00 -4.33
N GLU A 193 -14.67 8.85 -3.77
CA GLU A 193 -13.45 8.63 -4.53
C GLU A 193 -13.50 7.30 -5.30
N LEU A 194 -13.91 6.22 -4.65
CA LEU A 194 -14.07 4.91 -5.27
C LEU A 194 -15.12 4.93 -6.38
N GLU A 195 -16.30 5.49 -6.09
CA GLU A 195 -17.41 5.54 -7.04
C GLU A 195 -17.10 6.37 -8.30
N ARG A 196 -16.51 7.57 -8.13
CA ARG A 196 -16.14 8.42 -9.27
C ARG A 196 -15.07 7.78 -10.17
N ASN A 197 -14.25 6.87 -9.61
CA ASN A 197 -13.26 6.11 -10.36
C ASN A 197 -13.78 4.77 -10.91
N GLY A 198 -15.11 4.53 -10.84
CA GLY A 198 -15.76 3.36 -11.42
C GLY A 198 -15.50 2.07 -10.62
N LEU A 199 -15.31 2.19 -9.32
CA LEU A 199 -15.23 1.08 -8.39
C LEU A 199 -16.49 1.00 -7.54
N ILE A 200 -17.04 -0.21 -7.37
CA ILE A 200 -18.21 -0.49 -6.54
C ILE A 200 -17.74 -1.15 -5.26
N ILE A 201 -18.13 -0.62 -4.11
CA ILE A 201 -17.85 -1.20 -2.82
C ILE A 201 -18.77 -2.41 -2.59
N VAL A 202 -18.18 -3.57 -2.30
CA VAL A 202 -18.90 -4.80 -1.95
C VAL A 202 -18.82 -5.08 -0.45
N LYS A 203 -17.81 -4.51 0.23
CA LYS A 203 -17.65 -4.54 1.68
C LYS A 203 -16.79 -3.37 2.12
N GLU A 204 -17.07 -2.82 3.30
CA GLU A 204 -16.22 -1.80 3.92
C GLU A 204 -16.28 -1.94 5.45
N GLY A 205 -15.34 -1.30 6.11
CA GLY A 205 -15.28 -1.27 7.57
C GLY A 205 -13.98 -0.73 8.11
N MET A 206 -13.78 -1.00 9.39
CA MET A 206 -12.54 -0.69 10.10
C MET A 206 -11.72 -1.97 10.31
N THR A 207 -10.40 -1.80 10.26
CA THR A 207 -9.43 -2.85 10.54
C THR A 207 -8.20 -2.26 11.23
N SER A 208 -7.23 -3.10 11.52
CA SER A 208 -5.92 -2.71 12.02
C SER A 208 -4.82 -3.60 11.43
N ALA A 209 -3.61 -3.11 11.44
CA ALA A 209 -2.40 -3.89 11.14
C ALA A 209 -1.37 -3.59 12.25
N PRO A 210 -1.58 -4.20 13.44
CA PRO A 210 -0.72 -3.94 14.59
C PRO A 210 0.69 -4.49 14.36
N PRO A 211 1.70 -3.90 15.00
CA PRO A 211 1.57 -2.70 15.83
C PRO A 211 1.57 -1.39 15.04
N ASP A 212 1.91 -1.40 13.74
CA ASP A 212 2.17 -0.21 12.92
C ASP A 212 0.92 0.67 12.71
N PHE A 213 -0.25 0.05 12.54
CA PHE A 213 -1.50 0.74 12.28
C PHE A 213 -2.61 0.25 13.21
N SER A 214 -2.91 1.07 14.22
CA SER A 214 -4.00 0.79 15.17
C SER A 214 -5.40 0.92 14.56
N MET A 215 -5.54 1.76 13.54
CA MET A 215 -6.81 2.03 12.85
C MET A 215 -6.59 2.24 11.36
N LEU A 216 -7.28 1.45 10.55
CA LEU A 216 -7.38 1.59 9.11
C LEU A 216 -8.85 1.46 8.69
N MET A 217 -9.27 2.32 7.78
CA MET A 217 -10.48 2.09 6.99
C MET A 217 -10.15 1.13 5.85
N TYR A 218 -11.07 0.26 5.48
CA TYR A 218 -10.92 -0.57 4.29
C TYR A 218 -12.18 -0.61 3.44
N ALA A 219 -11.98 -0.85 2.15
CA ALA A 219 -13.03 -1.19 1.19
C ALA A 219 -12.57 -2.37 0.33
N VAL A 220 -13.44 -3.36 0.17
CA VAL A 220 -13.35 -4.36 -0.88
C VAL A 220 -14.20 -3.89 -2.04
N VAL A 221 -13.60 -3.86 -3.23
CA VAL A 221 -14.21 -3.24 -4.41
C VAL A 221 -14.20 -4.18 -5.61
N LYS A 222 -15.10 -3.90 -6.56
CA LYS A 222 -15.14 -4.48 -7.91
C LYS A 222 -15.23 -3.39 -8.95
N GLU A 223 -14.83 -3.70 -10.19
CA GLU A 223 -15.09 -2.80 -11.30
C GLU A 223 -16.62 -2.64 -11.51
N LYS A 224 -17.03 -1.39 -11.76
CA LYS A 224 -18.40 -1.08 -12.14
C LYS A 224 -18.60 -1.49 -13.60
N VAL A 225 -19.42 -2.49 -13.83
CA VAL A 225 -19.81 -2.98 -15.17
C VAL A 225 -20.77 -2.01 -15.85
#